data_6b419ebdc9112708238e34240983cbf5
#
_entry.id   6b419ebdc9112708238e34240983cbf5
#
_cell.length_a   1.000
_cell.length_b   1.000
_cell.length_c   1.000
_cell.angle_alpha   90.00
_cell.angle_beta   90.00
_cell.angle_gamma   90.00
#
_symmetry.space_group_name_H-M   'P 1'
#
loop_
_entity.id
_entity.type
_entity.pdbx_description
1 polymer ?
#
loop_
_entity_poly.entity_id
_entity_poly.type
_entity_poly.pdbx_seq_one_letter_code
_entity_poly.pdbx_strand_id
1 'polypeptide(L)'
;MFARTVRMQLKPNSVPQFTQLIEQEVIPVLRKQQGFKDEITFVPSEGREAVGISLWEQKENAEAYHRGAYPEVLKAMAKVVEGTPQVQASEVSNSTWHKIAAR
;
A
#
# COMPACT_ATOMS: atom_id res chain seq x y z
N MET A 1 0.62 9.29 13.40
CA MET A 1 0.84 8.74 12.05
C MET A 1 0.30 7.32 11.98
N PHE A 2 -0.27 6.97 10.88
CA PHE A 2 -1.00 5.72 10.72
C PHE A 2 -0.46 4.94 9.53
N ALA A 3 -0.35 3.62 9.66
CA ALA A 3 0.18 2.74 8.62
C ALA A 3 -0.90 1.77 8.12
N ARG A 4 -0.87 1.52 6.83
CA ARG A 4 -1.75 0.56 6.18
C ARG A 4 -0.86 -0.43 5.43
N THR A 5 -0.92 -1.69 5.82
CA THR A 5 -0.12 -2.76 5.24
C THR A 5 -1.01 -3.65 4.38
N VAL A 6 -0.58 -3.89 3.15
CA VAL A 6 -1.33 -4.74 2.21
C VAL A 6 -0.44 -5.91 1.80
N ARG A 7 -0.90 -7.12 2.08
CA ARG A 7 -0.22 -8.35 1.69
C ARG A 7 -0.92 -8.94 0.48
N MET A 8 -0.13 -9.29 -0.54
CA MET A 8 -0.67 -9.71 -1.83
C MET A 8 0.05 -10.95 -2.32
N GLN A 9 -0.70 -11.89 -2.88
CA GLN A 9 -0.12 -13.05 -3.56
C GLN A 9 -0.03 -12.73 -5.04
N LEU A 10 1.18 -12.68 -5.57
CA LEU A 10 1.39 -12.36 -6.99
C LEU A 10 1.12 -13.59 -7.88
N LYS A 11 0.63 -13.34 -9.08
CA LYS A 11 0.56 -14.38 -10.11
C LYS A 11 1.96 -14.79 -10.51
N PRO A 12 2.16 -16.03 -11.01
CA PRO A 12 3.49 -16.47 -11.44
C PRO A 12 4.12 -15.49 -12.44
N ASN A 13 5.40 -15.21 -12.26
CA ASN A 13 6.19 -14.36 -13.19
C ASN A 13 5.65 -12.95 -13.36
N SER A 14 5.01 -12.41 -12.32
CA SER A 14 4.36 -11.09 -12.40
C SER A 14 5.11 -9.97 -11.69
N VAL A 15 6.28 -10.23 -11.08
CA VAL A 15 7.00 -9.20 -10.33
C VAL A 15 7.30 -7.97 -11.18
N PRO A 16 7.84 -8.08 -12.42
CA PRO A 16 8.09 -6.88 -13.21
C PRO A 16 6.83 -6.09 -13.54
N GLN A 17 5.74 -6.76 -13.90
CA GLN A 17 4.47 -6.12 -14.18
C GLN A 17 3.89 -5.45 -12.93
N PHE A 18 3.99 -6.14 -11.80
CA PHE A 18 3.51 -5.61 -10.52
C PHE A 18 4.27 -4.34 -10.15
N THR A 19 5.60 -4.36 -10.24
CA THR A 19 6.43 -3.20 -9.95
C THR A 19 6.05 -2.00 -10.82
N GLN A 20 5.88 -2.24 -12.11
CA GLN A 20 5.51 -1.19 -13.05
C GLN A 20 4.12 -0.63 -12.76
N LEU A 21 3.17 -1.50 -12.43
CA LEU A 21 1.81 -1.11 -12.12
C LEU A 21 1.75 -0.24 -10.85
N ILE A 22 2.47 -0.63 -9.81
CA ILE A 22 2.55 0.16 -8.57
C ILE A 22 3.10 1.56 -8.89
N GLU A 23 4.18 1.62 -9.65
CA GLU A 23 4.84 2.89 -9.94
C GLU A 23 4.00 3.79 -10.84
N GLN A 24 3.37 3.23 -11.85
CA GLN A 24 2.67 4.01 -12.87
C GLN A 24 1.21 4.28 -12.57
N GLU A 25 0.54 3.40 -11.82
CA GLU A 25 -0.90 3.52 -11.59
C GLU A 25 -1.29 3.70 -10.14
N VAL A 26 -0.57 3.11 -9.19
CA VAL A 26 -0.95 3.16 -7.78
C VAL A 26 -0.35 4.38 -7.06
N ILE A 27 0.95 4.58 -7.20
CA ILE A 27 1.61 5.72 -6.54
C ILE A 27 1.02 7.06 -6.96
N PRO A 28 0.74 7.32 -8.24
CA PRO A 28 0.10 8.59 -8.61
C PRO A 28 -1.26 8.81 -7.95
N VAL A 29 -2.04 7.75 -7.76
CA VAL A 29 -3.32 7.84 -7.05
C VAL A 29 -3.11 8.17 -5.58
N LEU A 30 -2.15 7.49 -4.93
CA LEU A 30 -1.81 7.73 -3.52
C LEU A 30 -1.39 9.18 -3.29
N ARG A 31 -0.56 9.73 -4.18
CA ARG A 31 -0.06 11.10 -4.04
C ARG A 31 -1.15 12.16 -4.06
N LYS A 32 -2.32 11.83 -4.61
CA LYS A 32 -3.46 12.74 -4.64
C LYS A 32 -4.31 12.67 -3.38
N GLN A 33 -4.06 11.70 -2.51
CA GLN A 33 -4.90 11.49 -1.34
C GLN A 33 -4.50 12.45 -0.20
N GLN A 34 -5.50 12.97 0.47
CA GLN A 34 -5.27 13.84 1.62
C GLN A 34 -4.59 13.06 2.73
N GLY A 35 -3.53 13.62 3.30
CA GLY A 35 -2.82 13.02 4.43
C GLY A 35 -1.86 11.91 4.06
N PHE A 36 -1.72 11.58 2.77
CA PHE A 36 -0.73 10.59 2.34
C PHE A 36 0.69 11.10 2.60
N LYS A 37 1.54 10.25 3.16
CA LYS A 37 2.94 10.60 3.47
C LYS A 37 3.92 9.81 2.63
N ASP A 38 3.92 8.49 2.76
CA ASP A 38 4.92 7.64 2.09
C ASP A 38 4.32 6.31 1.69
N GLU A 39 4.98 5.68 0.74
CA GLU A 39 4.66 4.32 0.32
C GLU A 39 5.96 3.56 0.10
N ILE A 40 6.01 2.31 0.54
CA ILE A 40 7.12 1.41 0.23
C ILE A 40 6.54 0.04 -0.09
N THR A 41 7.03 -0.56 -1.17
CA THR A 41 6.58 -1.88 -1.59
C THR A 41 7.75 -2.83 -1.62
N PHE A 42 7.54 -4.01 -1.03
CA PHE A 42 8.51 -5.09 -1.04
C PHE A 42 8.05 -6.18 -1.99
N VAL A 43 8.95 -6.67 -2.83
CA VAL A 43 8.69 -7.83 -3.67
C VAL A 43 9.55 -8.99 -3.15
N PRO A 44 9.04 -10.23 -3.25
CA PRO A 44 9.77 -11.36 -2.68
C PRO A 44 11.00 -11.70 -3.52
N SER A 45 12.11 -12.06 -2.85
CA SER A 45 13.25 -12.66 -3.52
C SER A 45 12.95 -14.10 -3.89
N GLU A 46 12.09 -14.75 -3.10
CA GLU A 46 11.57 -16.10 -3.36
C GLU A 46 10.09 -16.11 -3.02
N GLY A 47 9.32 -16.98 -3.66
CA GLY A 47 7.89 -17.05 -3.46
C GLY A 47 7.14 -15.96 -4.22
N ARG A 48 5.91 -15.67 -3.79
CA ARG A 48 5.03 -14.78 -4.54
C ARG A 48 4.29 -13.76 -3.67
N GLU A 49 4.69 -13.59 -2.41
CA GLU A 49 4.03 -12.63 -1.54
C GLU A 49 4.71 -11.26 -1.62
N ALA A 50 3.97 -10.25 -2.03
CA ALA A 50 4.42 -8.87 -2.00
C ALA A 50 3.74 -8.13 -0.84
N VAL A 51 4.39 -7.11 -0.33
CA VAL A 51 3.86 -6.31 0.77
C VAL A 51 4.01 -4.83 0.44
N GLY A 52 2.89 -4.11 0.48
CA GLY A 52 2.89 -2.66 0.33
C GLY A 52 2.54 -2.00 1.65
N ILE A 53 3.29 -0.97 2.02
CA ILE A 53 3.02 -0.18 3.23
C ILE A 53 2.81 1.26 2.82
N SER A 54 1.70 1.86 3.24
CA SER A 54 1.46 3.28 3.07
C SER A 54 1.37 3.95 4.44
N LEU A 55 1.95 5.14 4.55
CA LEU A 55 1.94 5.93 5.77
C LEU A 55 1.04 7.15 5.57
N TRP A 56 0.25 7.46 6.58
CA TRP A 56 -0.79 8.48 6.53
C TRP A 56 -0.66 9.38 7.76
N GLU A 57 -1.01 10.63 7.59
CA GLU A 57 -0.96 11.58 8.69
C GLU A 57 -1.89 11.17 9.82
N GLN A 58 -3.12 10.76 9.47
CA GLN A 58 -4.12 10.34 10.44
C GLN A 58 -4.86 9.10 9.94
N LYS A 59 -5.43 8.36 10.89
CA LYS A 59 -6.24 7.18 10.61
C LYS A 59 -7.38 7.49 9.64
N GLU A 60 -8.03 8.62 9.80
CA GLU A 60 -9.15 9.04 8.97
C GLU A 60 -8.77 9.19 7.50
N ASN A 61 -7.53 9.60 7.23
CA ASN A 61 -7.03 9.69 5.85
C ASN A 61 -6.90 8.33 5.21
N ALA A 62 -6.36 7.36 5.95
CA ALA A 62 -6.24 5.98 5.46
C ALA A 62 -7.61 5.35 5.23
N GLU A 63 -8.56 5.59 6.13
CA GLU A 63 -9.92 5.08 5.99
C GLU A 63 -10.63 5.69 4.78
N ALA A 64 -10.45 6.99 4.54
CA ALA A 64 -11.03 7.64 3.38
C ALA A 64 -10.48 7.06 2.08
N TYR A 65 -9.17 6.80 2.02
CA TYR A 65 -8.56 6.14 0.88
C TYR A 65 -9.15 4.73 0.67
N HIS A 66 -9.27 3.97 1.75
CA HIS A 66 -9.78 2.60 1.69
C HIS A 66 -11.20 2.55 1.09
N ARG A 67 -12.05 3.51 1.47
CA ARG A 67 -13.42 3.58 0.95
C ARG A 67 -13.50 4.19 -0.44
N GLY A 68 -12.61 5.13 -0.76
CA GLY A 68 -12.68 5.93 -1.97
C GLY A 68 -11.89 5.35 -3.13
N ALA A 69 -10.59 5.57 -3.16
CA ALA A 69 -9.74 5.24 -4.30
C ALA A 69 -9.27 3.78 -4.32
N TYR A 70 -9.16 3.14 -3.17
CA TYR A 70 -8.62 1.77 -3.10
C TYR A 70 -9.39 0.75 -3.95
N PRO A 71 -10.73 0.77 -4.03
CA PRO A 71 -11.44 -0.18 -4.90
C PRO A 71 -10.96 -0.14 -6.36
N GLU A 72 -10.64 1.03 -6.89
CA GLU A 72 -10.11 1.14 -8.25
C GLU A 72 -8.67 0.61 -8.33
N VAL A 73 -7.87 0.85 -7.28
CA VAL A 73 -6.53 0.28 -7.19
C VAL A 73 -6.60 -1.25 -7.19
N LEU A 74 -7.54 -1.82 -6.44
CA LEU A 74 -7.75 -3.27 -6.43
C LEU A 74 -8.06 -3.82 -7.82
N LYS A 75 -8.91 -3.14 -8.58
CA LYS A 75 -9.24 -3.56 -9.94
C LYS A 75 -8.00 -3.58 -10.83
N ALA A 76 -7.17 -2.55 -10.73
CA ALA A 76 -5.93 -2.48 -11.51
C ALA A 76 -4.99 -3.61 -11.11
N MET A 77 -4.84 -3.87 -9.81
CA MET A 77 -3.93 -4.90 -9.31
C MET A 77 -4.39 -6.32 -9.60
N ALA A 78 -5.68 -6.54 -9.88
CA ALA A 78 -6.21 -7.87 -10.17
C ALA A 78 -5.53 -8.55 -11.35
N LYS A 79 -4.89 -7.77 -12.22
CA LYS A 79 -4.16 -8.28 -13.37
C LYS A 79 -2.93 -9.11 -12.95
N VAL A 80 -2.34 -8.79 -11.80
CA VAL A 80 -1.07 -9.38 -11.35
C VAL A 80 -1.17 -10.02 -9.96
N VAL A 81 -2.30 -9.89 -9.28
CA VAL A 81 -2.50 -10.41 -7.93
C VAL A 81 -3.57 -11.50 -7.95
N GLU A 82 -3.30 -12.62 -7.28
CA GLU A 82 -4.27 -13.69 -7.08
C GLU A 82 -5.07 -13.44 -5.80
N GLY A 83 -6.37 -13.67 -5.89
CA GLY A 83 -7.25 -13.55 -4.74
C GLY A 83 -7.38 -12.12 -4.24
N THR A 84 -7.80 -11.99 -3.01
CA THR A 84 -8.02 -10.69 -2.37
C THR A 84 -6.86 -10.33 -1.47
N PRO A 85 -6.23 -9.15 -1.66
CA PRO A 85 -5.19 -8.70 -0.75
C PRO A 85 -5.69 -8.59 0.69
N GLN A 86 -4.80 -8.85 1.64
CA GLN A 86 -5.09 -8.72 3.06
C GLN A 86 -4.59 -7.37 3.54
N VAL A 87 -5.47 -6.59 4.14
CA VAL A 87 -5.18 -5.24 4.61
C VAL A 87 -5.13 -5.23 6.12
N GLN A 88 -4.07 -4.66 6.67
CA GLN A 88 -3.92 -4.47 8.11
C GLN A 88 -3.62 -3.00 8.38
N ALA A 89 -4.26 -2.44 9.39
CA ALA A 89 -4.11 -1.05 9.77
C ALA A 89 -3.47 -0.98 11.15
N SER A 90 -2.54 -0.05 11.34
CA SER A 90 -1.81 0.09 12.60
C SER A 90 -1.41 1.53 12.82
N GLU A 91 -1.28 1.91 14.08
CA GLU A 91 -0.64 3.17 14.43
C GLU A 91 0.87 3.00 14.37
N VAL A 92 1.58 4.01 13.92
CA VAL A 92 3.04 4.01 13.92
C VAL A 92 3.51 4.35 15.33
N SER A 93 4.20 3.40 15.96
CA SER A 93 4.73 3.59 17.31
C SER A 93 5.97 4.47 17.30
N ASN A 94 6.87 4.20 16.36
CA ASN A 94 8.12 4.96 16.25
C ASN A 94 8.64 4.82 14.81
N SER A 95 9.53 5.72 14.40
CA SER A 95 10.05 5.74 13.04
C SER A 95 11.33 6.57 12.99
N THR A 96 12.25 6.16 12.14
CA THR A 96 13.41 6.98 11.81
C THR A 96 13.12 7.93 10.64
N TRP A 97 12.02 7.72 9.93
CA TRP A 97 11.62 8.56 8.79
C TRP A 97 10.87 9.80 9.22
N HIS A 98 10.01 9.67 10.22
CA HIS A 98 9.12 10.72 10.65
C HIS A 98 9.15 10.85 12.17
N LYS A 99 8.99 12.08 12.62
CA LYS A 99 8.83 12.34 14.05
C LYS A 99 7.40 11.97 14.44
N ILE A 100 7.28 11.03 15.36
CA ILE A 100 5.97 10.58 15.83
C ILE A 100 5.62 11.37 17.09
N ALA A 101 4.43 11.96 17.11
CA ALA A 101 3.97 12.75 18.23
C ALA A 101 3.88 11.91 19.50
N ALA A 102 4.22 12.51 20.64
CA ALA A 102 4.07 11.85 21.94
C ALA A 102 2.58 11.59 22.20
N ARG A 103 2.33 10.50 22.88
CA ARG A 103 0.98 10.06 23.23
C ARG A 103 0.68 10.28 24.67
#